data_bd43e8f1e364026e2a452f3b5fd886b1
#
_entry.id   bd43e8f1e364026e2a452f3b5fd886b1
#
_cell.length_a   1.000
_cell.length_b   1.000
_cell.length_c   1.000
_cell.angle_alpha   90.00
_cell.angle_beta   90.00
_cell.angle_gamma   90.00
#
_symmetry.space_group_name_H-M   'P 1'
#
loop_
_entity.id
_entity.type
_entity.pdbx_description
1 polymer ?
#
loop_
_entity_poly.entity_id
_entity_poly.type
_entity_poly.pdbx_seq_one_letter_code
_entity_poly.pdbx_strand_id
1 'polypeptide(L)'
;MKRKAITIGLLALAIAGGARANTLVYCSEGSPEGFNPQLFTSGTTVDASSAAIYNRLVDFKPGTVELQPSLAESWEVSEDGKRYTFHLRKGVAFQSNKYFTPTRDFNADDVIFSFMRQKDANNPYHKVSNGAYTNFESMEFGTLIDRIVKVDDHTVRFELSRAEAPFVADLGMYFATILSAEYADAMLKAGTPQRVDNDPIGTGPFQLVQYQKDAKILYKAFDRYWEGKPKIDRLVFSITPDATVRYAKLQKNECQVMPFPNPADLARMRQDGNLQVMEKSGLNIGFLAFNTQKKPLDNVKVRQALALAVNKPAIIEAVFHGAGQPAKNLLPPTQWGSNAQLEDYPYSPERAKQLLQEAGLGQGFDIDLWAMPVQRPYNPNAKRMAEMIQADWAKIGVRAKIVTFEWGEYLQRIKNGEHQTALMGWTTANGDPDNFFGPLFTCASLGGSNSAKWCYKPFDQLILQAREENDHAKRMAMYQQAQVMMHDQMPALMIAHSTIFEPVRKEVKGYEIDPFGKHIFKQVSLEK
;
A
#
# COMPACT_ATOMS: atom_id res chain seq x y z
N MET A 1 -6.39 -78.58 43.33
CA MET A 1 -5.85 -77.24 43.34
C MET A 1 -5.53 -76.86 41.90
N LYS A 2 -6.36 -76.04 41.24
CA LYS A 2 -6.14 -75.55 39.86
C LYS A 2 -5.76 -74.08 39.89
N ARG A 3 -4.52 -73.76 39.49
CA ARG A 3 -4.02 -72.38 39.34
C ARG A 3 -4.55 -71.81 38.04
N LYS A 4 -5.32 -70.73 38.10
CA LYS A 4 -5.71 -69.91 36.95
C LYS A 4 -4.58 -68.90 36.69
N ALA A 5 -4.03 -68.92 35.48
CA ALA A 5 -3.12 -67.90 34.99
C ALA A 5 -3.95 -66.71 34.47
N ILE A 6 -3.67 -65.51 35.00
CA ILE A 6 -4.28 -64.26 34.54
C ILE A 6 -3.30 -63.64 33.51
N THR A 7 -3.72 -63.58 32.27
CA THR A 7 -3.00 -62.91 31.16
C THR A 7 -3.36 -61.43 31.19
N ILE A 8 -2.40 -60.59 31.56
CA ILE A 8 -2.52 -59.14 31.51
C ILE A 8 -2.20 -58.70 30.07
N GLY A 9 -3.25 -58.33 29.33
CA GLY A 9 -3.08 -57.73 28.01
C GLY A 9 -2.61 -56.25 28.16
N LEU A 10 -1.40 -55.96 27.73
CA LEU A 10 -0.93 -54.55 27.55
C LEU A 10 -1.71 -53.92 26.39
N LEU A 11 -2.61 -53.00 26.72
CA LEU A 11 -3.23 -52.07 25.76
C LEU A 11 -2.21 -50.96 25.43
N ALA A 12 -1.57 -51.06 24.27
CA ALA A 12 -0.73 -49.98 23.75
C ALA A 12 -1.65 -48.81 23.32
N LEU A 13 -1.75 -47.76 24.13
CA LEU A 13 -2.34 -46.51 23.73
C LEU A 13 -1.46 -45.90 22.64
N ALA A 14 -1.88 -46.00 21.38
CA ALA A 14 -1.35 -45.19 20.29
C ALA A 14 -1.71 -43.72 20.58
N ILE A 15 -0.78 -42.94 21.11
CA ILE A 15 -0.91 -41.48 21.17
C ILE A 15 -0.88 -41.01 19.73
N ALA A 16 -2.06 -40.82 19.12
CA ALA A 16 -2.20 -40.07 17.89
C ALA A 16 -1.76 -38.64 18.21
N GLY A 17 -0.50 -38.35 17.93
CA GLY A 17 0.04 -36.99 17.96
C GLY A 17 -0.74 -36.17 16.94
N GLY A 18 -1.81 -35.50 17.38
CA GLY A 18 -2.52 -34.52 16.57
C GLY A 18 -1.50 -33.48 16.11
N ALA A 19 -1.21 -33.45 14.82
CA ALA A 19 -0.41 -32.40 14.21
C ALA A 19 -1.02 -31.05 14.63
N ARG A 20 -0.35 -30.34 15.52
CA ARG A 20 -0.77 -28.95 15.85
C ARG A 20 -0.66 -28.15 14.56
N ALA A 21 -1.79 -27.58 14.13
CA ALA A 21 -1.82 -26.69 12.98
C ALA A 21 -0.77 -25.58 13.14
N ASN A 22 0.11 -25.45 12.14
CA ASN A 22 1.10 -24.38 12.12
C ASN A 22 0.39 -23.05 11.93
N THR A 23 0.30 -22.24 13.00
CA THR A 23 -0.38 -20.96 12.99
C THR A 23 0.64 -19.84 13.10
N LEU A 24 0.68 -18.96 12.09
CA LEU A 24 1.42 -17.70 12.14
C LEU A 24 0.47 -16.58 12.58
N VAL A 25 0.89 -15.80 13.55
CA VAL A 25 0.18 -14.60 13.99
C VAL A 25 1.00 -13.37 13.60
N TYR A 26 0.41 -12.53 12.78
CA TYR A 26 0.90 -11.21 12.41
C TYR A 26 0.19 -10.16 13.26
N CYS A 27 0.93 -9.31 13.97
CA CYS A 27 0.39 -8.20 14.73
C CYS A 27 0.13 -7.00 13.82
N SER A 28 -1.02 -6.95 13.17
CA SER A 28 -1.41 -5.85 12.28
C SER A 28 -1.66 -4.55 13.05
N GLU A 29 -1.33 -3.41 12.45
CA GLU A 29 -1.49 -2.09 13.04
C GLU A 29 -2.90 -1.49 12.92
N GLY A 30 -3.80 -2.13 12.17
CA GLY A 30 -5.17 -1.64 12.02
C GLY A 30 -6.11 -2.60 11.30
N SER A 31 -7.39 -2.30 11.37
CA SER A 31 -8.43 -2.98 10.60
C SER A 31 -8.36 -2.59 9.12
N PRO A 32 -8.61 -3.55 8.19
CA PRO A 32 -8.83 -3.20 6.79
C PRO A 32 -10.15 -2.44 6.62
N GLU A 33 -10.21 -1.58 5.60
CA GLU A 33 -11.44 -0.91 5.17
C GLU A 33 -12.41 -1.90 4.48
N GLY A 34 -11.86 -2.97 3.90
CA GLY A 34 -12.57 -4.05 3.23
C GLY A 34 -11.63 -5.12 2.71
N PHE A 35 -12.13 -6.04 1.89
CA PHE A 35 -11.34 -7.15 1.35
C PHE A 35 -11.21 -7.15 -0.18
N ASN A 36 -11.59 -6.05 -0.83
CA ASN A 36 -11.33 -5.87 -2.26
C ASN A 36 -10.31 -4.74 -2.48
N PRO A 37 -9.05 -5.05 -2.84
CA PRO A 37 -7.99 -4.06 -3.01
C PRO A 37 -8.16 -3.18 -4.26
N GLN A 38 -9.17 -3.39 -5.10
CA GLN A 38 -9.54 -2.47 -6.17
C GLN A 38 -10.14 -1.16 -5.64
N LEU A 39 -10.77 -1.21 -4.46
CA LEU A 39 -11.57 -0.12 -3.88
C LEU A 39 -10.79 0.78 -2.91
N PHE A 40 -9.64 0.32 -2.40
CA PHE A 40 -8.93 0.98 -1.30
C PHE A 40 -7.44 1.07 -1.57
N THR A 41 -6.77 2.05 -0.92
CA THR A 41 -5.33 2.29 -1.07
C THR A 41 -4.54 2.10 0.22
N SER A 42 -5.20 1.83 1.36
CA SER A 42 -4.51 1.69 2.65
C SER A 42 -3.72 0.40 2.76
N GLY A 43 -2.54 0.46 3.41
CA GLY A 43 -1.69 -0.71 3.64
C GLY A 43 -2.40 -1.83 4.38
N THR A 44 -3.24 -1.50 5.38
CA THR A 44 -4.04 -2.49 6.14
C THR A 44 -4.98 -3.31 5.27
N THR A 45 -5.62 -2.69 4.26
CA THR A 45 -6.47 -3.39 3.30
C THR A 45 -5.65 -4.20 2.30
N VAL A 46 -4.53 -3.66 1.83
CA VAL A 46 -3.62 -4.35 0.91
C VAL A 46 -3.08 -5.64 1.55
N ASP A 47 -2.60 -5.57 2.79
CA ASP A 47 -2.10 -6.73 3.54
C ASP A 47 -3.18 -7.79 3.78
N ALA A 48 -4.37 -7.34 4.19
CA ALA A 48 -5.47 -8.25 4.50
C ALA A 48 -6.05 -8.95 3.26
N SER A 49 -5.85 -8.41 2.07
CA SER A 49 -6.53 -8.89 0.87
C SER A 49 -5.60 -9.29 -0.27
N SER A 50 -4.77 -8.36 -0.75
CA SER A 50 -4.08 -8.47 -2.04
C SER A 50 -3.15 -9.67 -2.17
N ALA A 51 -2.29 -9.90 -1.17
CA ALA A 51 -1.31 -10.99 -1.20
C ALA A 51 -1.81 -12.26 -0.50
N ALA A 52 -2.83 -12.15 0.35
CA ALA A 52 -3.40 -13.30 1.06
C ALA A 52 -4.45 -14.02 0.20
N ILE A 53 -5.41 -13.29 -0.35
CA ILE A 53 -6.62 -13.86 -0.98
C ILE A 53 -6.50 -13.98 -2.50
N TYR A 54 -5.76 -13.06 -3.13
CA TYR A 54 -5.79 -12.86 -4.59
C TYR A 54 -4.43 -13.04 -5.25
N ASN A 55 -4.47 -13.13 -6.59
CA ASN A 55 -3.32 -12.93 -7.47
C ASN A 55 -3.65 -11.91 -8.57
N ARG A 56 -2.63 -11.53 -9.33
CA ARG A 56 -2.67 -10.61 -10.48
C ARG A 56 -2.11 -11.31 -11.72
N LEU A 57 -2.16 -10.66 -12.87
CA LEU A 57 -1.56 -11.21 -14.10
C LEU A 57 -0.04 -11.34 -13.94
N VAL A 58 0.58 -10.34 -13.36
CA VAL A 58 2.02 -10.30 -13.03
C VAL A 58 2.18 -9.99 -11.56
N ASP A 59 3.32 -10.32 -10.98
CA ASP A 59 3.69 -10.00 -9.60
C ASP A 59 5.16 -9.54 -9.55
N PHE A 60 5.64 -9.20 -8.38
CA PHE A 60 7.05 -8.91 -8.17
C PHE A 60 7.73 -10.10 -7.47
N LYS A 61 8.99 -10.34 -7.79
CA LYS A 61 9.80 -11.32 -7.04
C LYS A 61 9.86 -10.88 -5.58
N PRO A 62 9.64 -11.79 -4.62
CA PRO A 62 9.67 -11.45 -3.20
C PRO A 62 10.92 -10.65 -2.83
N GLY A 63 10.72 -9.61 -2.04
CA GLY A 63 11.79 -8.73 -1.61
C GLY A 63 12.43 -7.85 -2.68
N THR A 64 11.93 -7.81 -3.91
CA THR A 64 12.51 -7.03 -5.02
C THR A 64 11.46 -6.18 -5.74
N VAL A 65 11.90 -5.34 -6.68
CA VAL A 65 11.06 -4.59 -7.63
C VAL A 65 11.02 -5.24 -9.01
N GLU A 66 11.58 -6.44 -9.15
CA GLU A 66 11.64 -7.17 -10.41
C GLU A 66 10.32 -7.88 -10.70
N LEU A 67 9.73 -7.61 -11.86
CA LEU A 67 8.52 -8.28 -12.32
C LEU A 67 8.74 -9.75 -12.61
N GLN A 68 7.74 -10.56 -12.30
CA GLN A 68 7.68 -11.98 -12.63
C GLN A 68 6.27 -12.39 -13.11
N PRO A 69 6.16 -13.47 -13.91
CA PRO A 69 4.89 -14.10 -14.22
C PRO A 69 4.10 -14.50 -12.96
N SER A 70 2.76 -14.37 -13.04
CA SER A 70 1.83 -14.84 -12.01
C SER A 70 0.66 -15.58 -12.67
N LEU A 71 -0.55 -15.04 -12.71
CA LEU A 71 -1.67 -15.67 -13.44
C LEU A 71 -1.47 -15.65 -14.96
N ALA A 72 -0.64 -14.74 -15.48
CA ALA A 72 -0.07 -14.86 -16.83
C ALA A 72 1.26 -15.58 -16.76
N GLU A 73 1.48 -16.58 -17.62
CA GLU A 73 2.76 -17.30 -17.76
C GLU A 73 3.77 -16.48 -18.56
N SER A 74 3.28 -15.65 -19.49
CA SER A 74 4.06 -14.76 -20.34
C SER A 74 3.18 -13.67 -20.93
N TRP A 75 3.82 -12.66 -21.52
CA TRP A 75 3.14 -11.59 -22.26
C TRP A 75 4.01 -11.10 -23.41
N GLU A 76 3.35 -10.53 -24.41
CA GLU A 76 3.94 -9.92 -25.59
C GLU A 76 3.49 -8.46 -25.69
N VAL A 77 4.38 -7.59 -26.16
CA VAL A 77 4.09 -6.17 -26.36
C VAL A 77 4.32 -5.85 -27.83
N SER A 78 3.37 -5.17 -28.48
CA SER A 78 3.54 -4.72 -29.85
C SER A 78 4.59 -3.60 -29.96
N GLU A 79 5.20 -3.44 -31.14
CA GLU A 79 6.25 -2.43 -31.40
C GLU A 79 5.81 -1.00 -31.06
N ASP A 80 4.52 -0.68 -31.25
CA ASP A 80 3.94 0.62 -30.94
C ASP A 80 3.63 0.82 -29.44
N GLY A 81 3.89 -0.19 -28.59
CA GLY A 81 3.64 -0.13 -27.16
C GLY A 81 2.16 -0.05 -26.75
N LYS A 82 1.22 -0.36 -27.68
CA LYS A 82 -0.22 -0.18 -27.44
C LYS A 82 -1.00 -1.48 -27.30
N ARG A 83 -0.42 -2.64 -27.59
CA ARG A 83 -1.09 -3.94 -27.46
C ARG A 83 -0.26 -4.86 -26.61
N TYR A 84 -0.90 -5.39 -25.57
CA TYR A 84 -0.30 -6.31 -24.61
C TYR A 84 -1.11 -7.60 -24.59
N THR A 85 -0.53 -8.70 -25.07
CA THR A 85 -1.17 -10.02 -25.11
C THR A 85 -0.62 -10.87 -23.98
N PHE A 86 -1.50 -11.30 -23.06
CA PHE A 86 -1.15 -12.15 -21.93
C PHE A 86 -1.63 -13.58 -22.15
N HIS A 87 -0.72 -14.54 -21.97
CA HIS A 87 -0.99 -15.97 -22.00
C HIS A 87 -1.26 -16.45 -20.57
N LEU A 88 -2.49 -16.88 -20.29
CA LEU A 88 -2.97 -17.16 -18.95
C LEU A 88 -2.65 -18.59 -18.51
N ARG A 89 -2.30 -18.75 -17.24
CA ARG A 89 -2.05 -20.04 -16.61
C ARG A 89 -3.31 -20.88 -16.58
N LYS A 90 -3.16 -22.19 -16.88
CA LYS A 90 -4.24 -23.19 -16.82
C LYS A 90 -4.27 -23.90 -15.47
N GLY A 91 -5.43 -24.41 -15.07
CA GLY A 91 -5.59 -25.22 -13.86
C GLY A 91 -5.46 -24.44 -12.56
N VAL A 92 -5.67 -23.12 -12.59
CA VAL A 92 -5.67 -22.28 -11.39
C VAL A 92 -7.04 -22.28 -10.75
N ALA A 93 -7.15 -22.91 -9.57
CA ALA A 93 -8.41 -22.99 -8.85
C ALA A 93 -8.71 -21.69 -8.08
N PHE A 94 -10.00 -21.34 -8.04
CA PHE A 94 -10.50 -20.36 -7.06
C PHE A 94 -10.78 -21.03 -5.71
N GLN A 95 -10.68 -20.25 -4.64
CA GLN A 95 -11.16 -20.60 -3.30
C GLN A 95 -12.68 -20.77 -3.32
N SER A 96 -13.23 -21.37 -2.26
CA SER A 96 -14.68 -21.45 -2.02
C SER A 96 -15.03 -20.79 -0.69
N ASN A 97 -16.27 -20.35 -0.54
CA ASN A 97 -16.81 -19.90 0.74
C ASN A 97 -18.17 -20.54 1.01
N LYS A 98 -18.84 -20.17 2.09
CA LYS A 98 -20.15 -20.72 2.47
C LYS A 98 -21.29 -20.37 1.51
N TYR A 99 -21.07 -19.43 0.60
CA TYR A 99 -22.07 -18.96 -0.36
C TYR A 99 -21.86 -19.51 -1.77
N PHE A 100 -20.61 -19.94 -2.08
CA PHE A 100 -20.26 -20.32 -3.44
C PHE A 100 -19.09 -21.31 -3.49
N THR A 101 -19.24 -22.30 -4.36
CA THR A 101 -18.19 -23.23 -4.76
C THR A 101 -17.97 -23.09 -6.26
N PRO A 102 -16.77 -22.70 -6.71
CA PRO A 102 -16.45 -22.54 -8.14
C PRO A 102 -16.64 -23.85 -8.91
N THR A 103 -17.18 -23.76 -10.12
CA THR A 103 -17.40 -24.91 -11.03
C THR A 103 -16.34 -24.97 -12.13
N ARG A 104 -15.54 -23.91 -12.30
CA ARG A 104 -14.43 -23.82 -13.25
C ARG A 104 -13.19 -23.21 -12.62
N ASP A 105 -12.06 -23.43 -13.25
CA ASP A 105 -10.81 -22.75 -12.95
C ASP A 105 -10.77 -21.32 -13.56
N PHE A 106 -9.76 -20.56 -13.19
CA PHE A 106 -9.47 -19.21 -13.70
C PHE A 106 -9.32 -19.21 -15.23
N ASN A 107 -9.88 -18.19 -15.87
CA ASN A 107 -9.75 -17.96 -17.31
C ASN A 107 -9.84 -16.46 -17.69
N ALA A 108 -9.88 -16.15 -19.00
CA ALA A 108 -9.94 -14.80 -19.53
C ALA A 108 -11.17 -13.98 -19.09
N ASP A 109 -12.30 -14.64 -18.82
CA ASP A 109 -13.52 -13.94 -18.38
C ASP A 109 -13.32 -13.26 -17.01
N ASP A 110 -12.51 -13.87 -16.13
CA ASP A 110 -12.19 -13.31 -14.82
C ASP A 110 -11.33 -12.06 -14.95
N VAL A 111 -10.39 -12.05 -15.89
CA VAL A 111 -9.57 -10.86 -16.21
C VAL A 111 -10.47 -9.73 -16.72
N ILE A 112 -11.30 -10.02 -17.71
CA ILE A 112 -12.20 -9.03 -18.33
C ILE A 112 -13.14 -8.46 -17.27
N PHE A 113 -13.79 -9.30 -16.47
CA PHE A 113 -14.66 -8.86 -15.38
C PHE A 113 -13.95 -7.91 -14.42
N SER A 114 -12.74 -8.29 -13.97
CA SER A 114 -11.98 -7.53 -12.96
C SER A 114 -11.63 -6.12 -13.41
N PHE A 115 -11.31 -5.93 -14.68
CA PHE A 115 -10.99 -4.62 -15.24
C PHE A 115 -12.25 -3.86 -15.71
N MET A 116 -13.22 -4.54 -16.33
CA MET A 116 -14.46 -3.90 -16.79
C MET A 116 -15.35 -3.42 -15.64
N ARG A 117 -15.29 -4.09 -14.47
CA ARG A 117 -15.91 -3.58 -13.25
C ARG A 117 -15.41 -2.18 -12.90
N GLN A 118 -14.10 -1.93 -13.06
CA GLN A 118 -13.48 -0.65 -12.75
C GLN A 118 -13.70 0.39 -13.88
N LYS A 119 -13.71 -0.05 -15.14
CA LYS A 119 -13.76 0.81 -16.32
C LYS A 119 -15.17 1.22 -16.74
N ASP A 120 -16.09 0.26 -16.81
CA ASP A 120 -17.40 0.46 -17.42
C ASP A 120 -18.46 0.86 -16.39
N ALA A 121 -18.89 2.11 -16.45
CA ALA A 121 -19.94 2.66 -15.57
C ALA A 121 -21.29 1.92 -15.69
N ASN A 122 -21.53 1.19 -16.78
CA ASN A 122 -22.72 0.37 -16.98
C ASN A 122 -22.55 -1.06 -16.44
N ASN A 123 -21.35 -1.46 -16.05
CA ASN A 123 -21.14 -2.74 -15.41
C ASN A 123 -21.94 -2.81 -14.09
N PRO A 124 -22.77 -3.84 -13.84
CA PRO A 124 -23.61 -3.90 -12.65
C PRO A 124 -22.80 -3.89 -11.34
N TYR A 125 -21.52 -4.23 -11.40
CA TYR A 125 -20.61 -4.19 -10.26
C TYR A 125 -19.91 -2.85 -10.07
N HIS A 126 -19.96 -1.93 -11.04
CA HIS A 126 -19.18 -0.69 -10.99
C HIS A 126 -19.48 0.14 -9.73
N LYS A 127 -20.76 0.22 -9.32
CA LYS A 127 -21.20 1.00 -8.15
C LYS A 127 -21.37 0.16 -6.86
N VAL A 128 -21.11 -1.14 -6.92
CA VAL A 128 -21.17 -1.98 -5.72
C VAL A 128 -20.09 -1.54 -4.74
N SER A 129 -20.41 -1.49 -3.45
CA SER A 129 -19.50 -1.06 -2.38
C SER A 129 -18.90 0.35 -2.60
N ASN A 130 -19.73 1.28 -3.08
CA ASN A 130 -19.41 2.69 -3.41
C ASN A 130 -18.60 2.92 -4.70
N GLY A 131 -18.04 1.89 -5.33
CA GLY A 131 -17.43 1.94 -6.67
C GLY A 131 -16.42 3.06 -6.91
N ALA A 132 -15.53 3.32 -5.95
CA ALA A 132 -14.46 4.31 -6.08
C ALA A 132 -13.13 3.57 -6.36
N TYR A 133 -12.61 3.69 -7.56
CA TYR A 133 -11.42 2.95 -8.01
C TYR A 133 -10.21 3.89 -8.08
N THR A 134 -9.77 4.38 -6.92
CA THR A 134 -8.79 5.46 -6.78
C THR A 134 -7.50 5.26 -7.59
N ASN A 135 -6.90 4.07 -7.56
CA ASN A 135 -5.69 3.80 -8.35
C ASN A 135 -5.98 3.73 -9.84
N PHE A 136 -7.03 3.01 -10.23
CA PHE A 136 -7.44 2.88 -11.62
C PHE A 136 -7.73 4.26 -12.27
N GLU A 137 -8.40 5.14 -11.52
CA GLU A 137 -8.72 6.50 -11.93
C GLU A 137 -7.48 7.40 -11.97
N SER A 138 -6.65 7.37 -10.93
CA SER A 138 -5.44 8.21 -10.83
C SER A 138 -4.39 7.89 -11.88
N MET A 139 -4.36 6.65 -12.35
CA MET A 139 -3.47 6.19 -13.42
C MET A 139 -4.14 6.30 -14.81
N GLU A 140 -5.32 6.91 -14.85
CA GLU A 140 -6.09 7.15 -16.08
C GLU A 140 -6.41 5.88 -16.89
N PHE A 141 -6.47 4.70 -16.25
CA PHE A 141 -6.72 3.43 -16.91
C PHE A 141 -8.08 3.39 -17.62
N GLY A 142 -9.06 4.18 -17.17
CA GLY A 142 -10.36 4.32 -17.81
C GLY A 142 -10.28 4.85 -19.25
N THR A 143 -9.36 5.78 -19.51
CA THR A 143 -9.09 6.37 -20.83
C THR A 143 -7.92 5.70 -21.54
N LEU A 144 -6.97 5.15 -20.79
CA LEU A 144 -5.82 4.44 -21.32
C LEU A 144 -6.21 3.12 -22.00
N ILE A 145 -6.98 2.27 -21.33
CA ILE A 145 -7.45 1.01 -21.90
C ILE A 145 -8.58 1.30 -22.87
N ASP A 146 -8.35 1.16 -24.16
CA ASP A 146 -9.38 1.26 -25.17
C ASP A 146 -10.34 0.07 -25.06
N ARG A 147 -9.80 -1.14 -25.15
CA ARG A 147 -10.56 -2.38 -24.99
C ARG A 147 -9.74 -3.53 -24.45
N ILE A 148 -10.44 -4.53 -23.91
CA ILE A 148 -9.87 -5.80 -23.48
C ILE A 148 -10.53 -6.90 -24.31
N VAL A 149 -9.72 -7.66 -25.05
CA VAL A 149 -10.19 -8.66 -26.01
C VAL A 149 -9.92 -10.05 -25.45
N LYS A 150 -10.98 -10.86 -25.35
CA LYS A 150 -10.84 -12.29 -25.15
C LYS A 150 -10.43 -12.91 -26.49
N VAL A 151 -9.17 -13.34 -26.60
CA VAL A 151 -8.68 -14.04 -27.81
C VAL A 151 -9.16 -15.50 -27.74
N ASP A 152 -8.97 -16.14 -26.59
CA ASP A 152 -9.50 -17.44 -26.21
C ASP A 152 -9.62 -17.53 -24.69
N ASP A 153 -9.97 -18.72 -24.13
CA ASP A 153 -10.14 -18.87 -22.66
C ASP A 153 -8.85 -18.64 -21.87
N HIS A 154 -7.69 -18.72 -22.49
CA HIS A 154 -6.39 -18.56 -21.84
C HIS A 154 -5.50 -17.50 -22.50
N THR A 155 -6.09 -16.63 -23.30
CA THR A 155 -5.37 -15.52 -23.94
C THR A 155 -6.23 -14.26 -23.90
N VAL A 156 -5.71 -13.20 -23.28
CA VAL A 156 -6.36 -11.90 -23.20
C VAL A 156 -5.44 -10.83 -23.76
N ARG A 157 -6.00 -9.88 -24.51
CA ARG A 157 -5.25 -8.75 -25.06
C ARG A 157 -5.82 -7.43 -24.59
N PHE A 158 -4.96 -6.59 -24.00
CA PHE A 158 -5.25 -5.20 -23.71
C PHE A 158 -4.82 -4.34 -24.91
N GLU A 159 -5.70 -3.48 -25.37
CA GLU A 159 -5.42 -2.50 -26.38
C GLU A 159 -5.53 -1.11 -25.76
N LEU A 160 -4.46 -0.32 -25.90
CA LEU A 160 -4.31 0.98 -25.25
C LEU A 160 -4.48 2.11 -26.28
N SER A 161 -5.06 3.23 -25.85
CA SER A 161 -5.21 4.45 -26.65
C SER A 161 -3.87 5.13 -26.95
N ARG A 162 -2.88 4.96 -26.07
CA ARG A 162 -1.50 5.45 -26.22
C ARG A 162 -0.50 4.39 -25.72
N ALA A 163 0.78 4.58 -26.02
CA ALA A 163 1.83 3.82 -25.35
C ALA A 163 1.85 4.16 -23.85
N GLU A 164 2.16 3.18 -23.01
CA GLU A 164 2.24 3.34 -21.56
C GLU A 164 3.39 2.50 -21.02
N ALA A 165 4.56 3.10 -20.83
CA ALA A 165 5.76 2.38 -20.40
C ALA A 165 5.60 1.66 -19.05
N PRO A 166 4.93 2.20 -18.01
CA PRO A 166 4.72 1.50 -16.75
C PRO A 166 3.61 0.44 -16.77
N PHE A 167 2.87 0.25 -17.86
CA PHE A 167 1.63 -0.55 -17.88
C PHE A 167 1.76 -1.95 -17.27
N VAL A 168 2.81 -2.71 -17.61
CA VAL A 168 2.99 -4.06 -17.04
C VAL A 168 3.33 -4.00 -15.55
N ALA A 169 4.12 -3.01 -15.11
CA ALA A 169 4.42 -2.80 -13.69
C ALA A 169 3.15 -2.41 -12.91
N ASP A 170 2.28 -1.62 -13.52
CA ASP A 170 1.00 -1.23 -12.95
C ASP A 170 0.05 -2.42 -12.78
N LEU A 171 0.09 -3.39 -13.69
CA LEU A 171 -0.66 -4.65 -13.55
C LEU A 171 -0.13 -5.55 -12.42
N GLY A 172 1.06 -5.28 -11.88
CA GLY A 172 1.58 -5.88 -10.65
C GLY A 172 1.06 -5.23 -9.37
N MET A 173 0.39 -4.08 -9.46
CA MET A 173 -0.19 -3.38 -8.32
C MET A 173 -1.46 -4.07 -7.81
N TYR A 174 -1.81 -3.82 -6.55
CA TYR A 174 -2.92 -4.48 -5.87
C TYR A 174 -4.30 -4.16 -6.47
N PHE A 175 -4.51 -3.02 -7.12
CA PHE A 175 -5.78 -2.71 -7.79
C PHE A 175 -6.06 -3.58 -9.03
N ALA A 176 -5.00 -4.18 -9.63
CA ALA A 176 -5.11 -5.10 -10.76
C ALA A 176 -5.42 -6.56 -10.35
N THR A 177 -5.89 -6.74 -9.13
CA THR A 177 -6.36 -8.02 -8.56
C THR A 177 -7.43 -8.65 -9.43
N ILE A 178 -7.31 -9.98 -9.67
CA ILE A 178 -8.26 -10.75 -10.45
C ILE A 178 -9.33 -11.35 -9.53
N LEU A 179 -10.57 -11.02 -9.83
CA LEU A 179 -11.79 -11.50 -9.18
C LEU A 179 -12.45 -12.61 -9.99
N SER A 180 -13.25 -13.46 -9.34
CA SER A 180 -14.02 -14.51 -10.04
C SER A 180 -15.28 -13.93 -10.69
N ALA A 181 -15.36 -13.97 -12.01
CA ALA A 181 -16.57 -13.60 -12.77
C ALA A 181 -17.75 -14.54 -12.46
N GLU A 182 -17.47 -15.83 -12.28
CA GLU A 182 -18.50 -16.83 -11.94
C GLU A 182 -19.14 -16.55 -10.57
N TYR A 183 -18.31 -16.20 -9.57
CA TYR A 183 -18.81 -15.81 -8.25
C TYR A 183 -19.62 -14.52 -8.32
N ALA A 184 -19.14 -13.55 -9.08
CA ALA A 184 -19.86 -12.31 -9.29
C ALA A 184 -21.23 -12.54 -9.92
N ASP A 185 -21.31 -13.33 -10.98
CA ASP A 185 -22.58 -13.68 -11.62
C ASP A 185 -23.55 -14.38 -10.66
N ALA A 186 -23.04 -15.30 -9.84
CA ALA A 186 -23.85 -16.01 -8.85
C ALA A 186 -24.39 -15.05 -7.78
N MET A 187 -23.57 -14.14 -7.26
CA MET A 187 -23.98 -13.18 -6.21
C MET A 187 -24.91 -12.10 -6.76
N LEU A 188 -24.76 -11.70 -8.01
CA LEU A 188 -25.68 -10.78 -8.68
C LEU A 188 -27.06 -11.40 -8.83
N LYS A 189 -27.12 -12.64 -9.32
CA LYS A 189 -28.38 -13.42 -9.44
C LYS A 189 -29.05 -13.67 -8.08
N ALA A 190 -28.26 -13.82 -7.02
CA ALA A 190 -28.76 -13.98 -5.65
C ALA A 190 -29.19 -12.65 -5.00
N GLY A 191 -29.03 -11.51 -5.66
CA GLY A 191 -29.35 -10.18 -5.10
C GLY A 191 -28.40 -9.73 -3.99
N THR A 192 -27.20 -10.29 -3.90
CA THR A 192 -26.20 -9.99 -2.87
C THR A 192 -24.82 -9.67 -3.45
N PRO A 193 -24.71 -8.74 -4.42
CA PRO A 193 -23.45 -8.50 -5.15
C PRO A 193 -22.30 -8.03 -4.25
N GLN A 194 -22.58 -7.33 -3.14
CA GLN A 194 -21.57 -6.87 -2.17
C GLN A 194 -20.78 -8.03 -1.51
N ARG A 195 -21.24 -9.28 -1.61
CA ARG A 195 -20.51 -10.44 -1.09
C ARG A 195 -19.19 -10.67 -1.83
N VAL A 196 -19.09 -10.28 -3.08
CA VAL A 196 -17.82 -10.37 -3.83
C VAL A 196 -16.71 -9.60 -3.12
N ASP A 197 -17.05 -8.47 -2.49
CA ASP A 197 -16.11 -7.60 -1.78
C ASP A 197 -15.96 -7.95 -0.29
N ASN A 198 -17.03 -8.42 0.37
CA ASN A 198 -17.06 -8.64 1.81
C ASN A 198 -16.79 -10.10 2.22
N ASP A 199 -17.17 -11.06 1.38
CA ASP A 199 -16.96 -12.50 1.57
C ASP A 199 -16.13 -13.05 0.38
N PRO A 200 -14.90 -12.57 0.17
CA PRO A 200 -14.16 -12.79 -1.06
C PRO A 200 -13.75 -14.24 -1.27
N ILE A 201 -13.61 -14.59 -2.54
CA ILE A 201 -12.86 -15.75 -3.00
C ILE A 201 -11.83 -15.28 -4.03
N GLY A 202 -10.64 -15.82 -3.98
CA GLY A 202 -9.57 -15.50 -4.92
C GLY A 202 -8.78 -16.74 -5.31
N THR A 203 -7.68 -16.55 -5.99
CA THR A 203 -6.74 -17.59 -6.39
C THR A 203 -5.52 -17.66 -5.48
N GLY A 204 -5.45 -16.81 -4.45
CA GLY A 204 -4.29 -16.62 -3.58
C GLY A 204 -4.07 -17.73 -2.56
N PRO A 205 -2.96 -17.67 -1.80
CA PRO A 205 -2.50 -18.74 -0.92
C PRO A 205 -3.35 -18.96 0.33
N PHE A 206 -4.12 -17.97 0.77
CA PHE A 206 -4.92 -18.04 1.99
C PHE A 206 -6.36 -17.66 1.75
N GLN A 207 -7.26 -18.46 2.30
CA GLN A 207 -8.69 -18.27 2.22
C GLN A 207 -9.21 -17.59 3.50
N LEU A 208 -9.99 -16.51 3.34
CA LEU A 208 -10.64 -15.83 4.46
C LEU A 208 -11.64 -16.78 5.16
N VAL A 209 -11.51 -16.88 6.48
CA VAL A 209 -12.42 -17.70 7.33
C VAL A 209 -13.31 -16.81 8.18
N GLN A 210 -12.73 -15.79 8.81
CA GLN A 210 -13.46 -14.91 9.72
C GLN A 210 -12.79 -13.53 9.79
N TYR A 211 -13.59 -12.52 9.84
CA TYR A 211 -13.18 -11.17 10.22
C TYR A 211 -13.98 -10.69 11.42
N GLN A 212 -13.29 -10.20 12.41
CA GLN A 212 -13.83 -9.50 13.57
C GLN A 212 -13.13 -8.14 13.66
N LYS A 213 -13.87 -7.09 13.29
CA LYS A 213 -13.34 -5.72 13.25
C LYS A 213 -12.65 -5.35 14.57
N ASP A 214 -11.52 -4.67 14.48
CA ASP A 214 -10.69 -4.19 15.59
C ASP A 214 -10.15 -5.30 16.53
N ALA A 215 -10.28 -6.57 16.12
CA ALA A 215 -9.80 -7.69 16.89
C ALA A 215 -8.89 -8.62 16.07
N LYS A 216 -9.42 -9.30 15.04
CA LYS A 216 -8.64 -10.27 14.27
C LYS A 216 -9.22 -10.59 12.91
N ILE A 217 -8.36 -11.07 12.02
CA ILE A 217 -8.72 -11.74 10.78
C ILE A 217 -8.11 -13.14 10.83
N LEU A 218 -8.89 -14.15 10.48
CA LEU A 218 -8.47 -15.55 10.43
C LEU A 218 -8.51 -16.04 9.00
N TYR A 219 -7.41 -16.62 8.55
CA TYR A 219 -7.29 -17.30 7.27
C TYR A 219 -6.87 -18.76 7.49
N LYS A 220 -7.21 -19.62 6.52
CA LYS A 220 -6.65 -20.95 6.37
C LYS A 220 -5.85 -21.04 5.07
N ALA A 221 -4.84 -21.90 5.05
CA ALA A 221 -4.11 -22.21 3.83
C ALA A 221 -5.07 -22.77 2.76
N PHE A 222 -4.85 -22.38 1.51
CA PHE A 222 -5.59 -22.90 0.38
C PHE A 222 -4.87 -24.12 -0.19
N ASP A 223 -5.45 -25.30 0.01
CA ASP A 223 -4.81 -26.59 -0.36
C ASP A 223 -4.53 -26.73 -1.86
N ARG A 224 -5.36 -26.08 -2.70
CA ARG A 224 -5.25 -26.10 -4.17
C ARG A 224 -4.55 -24.88 -4.73
N TYR A 225 -3.75 -24.17 -3.91
CA TYR A 225 -3.00 -23.01 -4.39
C TYR A 225 -2.02 -23.43 -5.49
N TRP A 226 -2.03 -22.72 -6.60
CA TRP A 226 -1.32 -23.11 -7.82
C TRP A 226 0.21 -23.09 -7.72
N GLU A 227 0.80 -22.29 -6.81
CA GLU A 227 2.24 -22.35 -6.46
C GLU A 227 2.56 -23.40 -5.37
N GLY A 228 1.58 -24.20 -4.98
CA GLY A 228 1.68 -25.18 -3.89
C GLY A 228 1.11 -24.67 -2.57
N LYS A 229 0.59 -25.59 -1.76
CA LYS A 229 0.02 -25.27 -0.46
C LYS A 229 1.01 -24.52 0.44
N PRO A 230 0.63 -23.39 1.07
CA PRO A 230 1.46 -22.72 2.08
C PRO A 230 1.90 -23.66 3.20
N LYS A 231 3.11 -23.45 3.75
CA LYS A 231 3.66 -24.29 4.83
C LYS A 231 3.02 -24.01 6.20
N ILE A 232 2.36 -22.86 6.36
CA ILE A 232 1.54 -22.53 7.53
C ILE A 232 0.08 -22.89 7.23
N ASP A 233 -0.60 -23.55 8.17
CA ASP A 233 -2.00 -23.99 7.99
C ASP A 233 -2.98 -22.84 8.24
N ARG A 234 -2.64 -21.94 9.15
CA ARG A 234 -3.45 -20.79 9.55
C ARG A 234 -2.61 -19.53 9.62
N LEU A 235 -3.18 -18.44 9.11
CA LEU A 235 -2.65 -17.10 9.24
C LEU A 235 -3.65 -16.26 10.03
N VAL A 236 -3.18 -15.59 11.08
CA VAL A 236 -4.01 -14.72 11.92
C VAL A 236 -3.44 -13.31 11.89
N PHE A 237 -4.26 -12.34 11.54
CA PHE A 237 -3.93 -10.93 11.77
C PHE A 237 -4.53 -10.54 13.13
N SER A 238 -3.68 -10.30 14.12
CA SER A 238 -4.06 -9.78 15.43
C SER A 238 -4.02 -8.27 15.37
N ILE A 239 -5.18 -7.63 15.27
CA ILE A 239 -5.27 -6.17 15.12
C ILE A 239 -4.84 -5.51 16.43
N THR A 240 -3.76 -4.75 16.38
CA THR A 240 -3.11 -4.17 17.56
C THR A 240 -2.49 -2.82 17.16
N PRO A 241 -3.26 -1.71 17.24
CA PRO A 241 -2.82 -0.41 16.73
C PRO A 241 -1.59 0.17 17.45
N ASP A 242 -1.45 -0.03 18.75
CA ASP A 242 -0.33 0.50 19.53
C ASP A 242 0.95 -0.33 19.34
N ALA A 243 2.06 0.30 18.92
CA ALA A 243 3.32 -0.38 18.63
C ALA A 243 4.00 -0.96 19.89
N THR A 244 3.80 -0.35 21.07
CA THR A 244 4.33 -0.86 22.31
C THR A 244 3.63 -2.15 22.70
N VAL A 245 2.31 -2.21 22.50
CA VAL A 245 1.52 -3.44 22.71
C VAL A 245 1.90 -4.50 21.68
N ARG A 246 2.12 -4.15 20.40
CA ARG A 246 2.63 -5.10 19.39
C ARG A 246 3.96 -5.70 19.82
N TYR A 247 4.89 -4.86 20.28
CA TYR A 247 6.19 -5.34 20.76
C TYR A 247 6.06 -6.27 21.97
N ALA A 248 5.22 -5.94 22.95
CA ALA A 248 4.96 -6.78 24.10
C ALA A 248 4.39 -8.16 23.70
N LYS A 249 3.48 -8.20 22.71
CA LYS A 249 2.96 -9.45 22.13
C LYS A 249 4.05 -10.26 21.43
N LEU A 250 4.90 -9.61 20.64
CA LEU A 250 6.01 -10.24 19.95
C LEU A 250 6.99 -10.90 20.96
N GLN A 251 7.34 -10.22 22.05
CA GLN A 251 8.19 -10.75 23.12
C GLN A 251 7.59 -11.99 23.77
N LYS A 252 6.27 -11.99 24.00
CA LYS A 252 5.54 -13.13 24.61
C LYS A 252 5.20 -14.25 23.63
N ASN A 253 5.61 -14.13 22.36
CA ASN A 253 5.24 -15.06 21.30
C ASN A 253 3.71 -15.16 21.06
N GLU A 254 2.98 -14.07 21.33
CA GLU A 254 1.55 -13.94 21.00
C GLU A 254 1.36 -13.51 19.53
N CYS A 255 2.40 -12.96 18.90
CA CYS A 255 2.57 -12.85 17.46
C CYS A 255 4.05 -13.09 17.06
N GLN A 256 4.28 -13.41 15.77
CA GLN A 256 5.60 -13.77 15.27
C GLN A 256 6.21 -12.74 14.35
N VAL A 257 5.39 -11.85 13.79
CA VAL A 257 5.80 -10.74 12.90
C VAL A 257 5.08 -9.49 13.36
N MET A 258 5.78 -8.37 13.47
CA MET A 258 5.16 -7.07 13.71
C MET A 258 5.68 -6.00 12.74
N PRO A 259 4.80 -5.23 12.11
CA PRO A 259 5.17 -4.07 11.32
C PRO A 259 5.42 -2.85 12.21
N PHE A 260 6.11 -1.87 11.65
CA PHE A 260 6.21 -0.51 12.16
C PHE A 260 6.55 -0.43 13.65
N PRO A 261 7.73 -0.93 14.09
CA PRO A 261 8.19 -0.78 15.46
C PRO A 261 8.45 0.71 15.78
N ASN A 262 8.37 1.07 17.07
CA ASN A 262 8.89 2.37 17.49
C ASN A 262 10.40 2.39 17.25
N PRO A 263 10.95 3.37 16.51
CA PRO A 263 12.38 3.44 16.27
C PRO A 263 13.23 3.46 17.55
N ALA A 264 12.72 4.08 18.62
CA ALA A 264 13.36 4.10 19.93
C ALA A 264 13.53 2.71 20.58
N ASP A 265 12.72 1.72 20.17
CA ASP A 265 12.80 0.35 20.70
C ASP A 265 13.75 -0.55 19.90
N LEU A 266 14.23 -0.14 18.72
CA LEU A 266 15.03 -0.97 17.82
C LEU A 266 16.31 -1.50 18.46
N ALA A 267 17.01 -0.67 19.25
CA ALA A 267 18.21 -1.09 19.95
C ALA A 267 17.94 -2.26 20.92
N ARG A 268 16.83 -2.18 21.67
CA ARG A 268 16.39 -3.23 22.60
C ARG A 268 15.92 -4.49 21.86
N MET A 269 15.20 -4.32 20.74
CA MET A 269 14.76 -5.45 19.92
C MET A 269 15.93 -6.23 19.32
N ARG A 270 17.01 -5.55 18.89
CA ARG A 270 18.24 -6.20 18.38
C ARG A 270 18.99 -6.99 19.44
N GLN A 271 18.82 -6.65 20.72
CA GLN A 271 19.43 -7.37 21.85
C GLN A 271 18.60 -8.57 22.31
N ASP A 272 17.34 -8.68 21.90
CA ASP A 272 16.48 -9.82 22.24
C ASP A 272 16.92 -11.06 21.46
N GLY A 273 17.41 -12.07 22.17
CA GLY A 273 17.89 -13.33 21.59
C GLY A 273 16.84 -14.13 20.80
N ASN A 274 15.56 -13.83 20.96
CA ASN A 274 14.45 -14.49 20.26
C ASN A 274 14.01 -13.77 18.98
N LEU A 275 14.52 -12.55 18.76
CA LEU A 275 14.11 -11.72 17.64
C LEU A 275 15.23 -11.58 16.59
N GLN A 276 14.81 -11.37 15.36
CA GLN A 276 15.59 -10.84 14.27
C GLN A 276 14.94 -9.52 13.86
N VAL A 277 15.67 -8.43 13.90
CA VAL A 277 15.22 -7.14 13.35
C VAL A 277 15.70 -7.06 11.92
N MET A 278 14.77 -7.27 10.98
CA MET A 278 15.05 -7.12 9.57
C MET A 278 14.99 -5.63 9.20
N GLU A 279 15.80 -5.22 8.21
CA GLU A 279 15.83 -3.82 7.75
C GLU A 279 16.00 -3.74 6.24
N LYS A 280 15.39 -2.73 5.63
CA LYS A 280 15.48 -2.44 4.19
C LYS A 280 15.27 -0.96 3.92
N SER A 281 15.99 -0.39 2.96
CA SER A 281 15.69 0.97 2.47
C SER A 281 14.27 1.03 1.92
N GLY A 282 13.46 1.95 2.45
CA GLY A 282 12.08 2.09 2.02
C GLY A 282 11.96 2.85 0.71
N LEU A 283 11.13 2.37 -0.20
CA LEU A 283 10.67 3.13 -1.36
C LEU A 283 9.46 3.98 -0.95
N ASN A 284 9.69 4.90 -0.02
CA ASN A 284 8.62 5.68 0.61
C ASN A 284 8.99 7.16 0.80
N ILE A 285 7.97 7.96 1.05
CA ILE A 285 8.07 9.40 1.35
C ILE A 285 7.03 9.79 2.40
N GLY A 286 7.46 10.51 3.42
CA GLY A 286 6.58 11.24 4.33
C GLY A 286 6.59 12.72 4.00
N PHE A 287 5.42 13.34 3.92
CA PHE A 287 5.27 14.73 3.54
C PHE A 287 4.14 15.43 4.28
N LEU A 288 4.19 16.76 4.28
CA LEU A 288 3.11 17.64 4.72
C LEU A 288 2.44 18.23 3.48
N ALA A 289 1.24 17.81 3.18
CA ALA A 289 0.45 18.34 2.06
C ALA A 289 -0.14 19.72 2.40
N PHE A 290 -0.13 20.62 1.43
CA PHE A 290 -0.80 21.92 1.46
C PHE A 290 -2.00 21.88 0.52
N ASN A 291 -3.22 21.93 1.03
CA ASN A 291 -4.42 21.95 0.20
C ASN A 291 -4.50 23.25 -0.59
N THR A 292 -4.06 23.22 -1.83
CA THR A 292 -3.93 24.40 -2.69
C THR A 292 -5.27 25.04 -3.10
N GLN A 293 -6.39 24.37 -2.81
CA GLN A 293 -7.73 24.90 -3.05
C GLN A 293 -8.26 25.73 -1.87
N LYS A 294 -7.54 25.76 -0.74
CA LYS A 294 -7.93 26.50 0.46
C LYS A 294 -7.04 27.71 0.70
N LYS A 295 -7.65 28.85 1.00
CA LYS A 295 -6.89 30.05 1.44
C LYS A 295 -6.31 29.83 2.84
N PRO A 296 -5.11 30.39 3.07
CA PRO A 296 -4.27 31.14 2.15
C PRO A 296 -3.28 30.26 1.35
N LEU A 297 -3.49 28.95 1.31
CA LEU A 297 -2.58 27.97 0.69
C LEU A 297 -2.68 27.93 -0.85
N ASP A 298 -3.60 28.66 -1.46
CA ASP A 298 -3.65 28.92 -2.90
C ASP A 298 -2.45 29.79 -3.36
N ASN A 299 -1.83 30.52 -2.45
CA ASN A 299 -0.65 31.34 -2.73
C ASN A 299 0.64 30.51 -2.50
N VAL A 300 1.46 30.40 -3.55
CA VAL A 300 2.73 29.65 -3.49
C VAL A 300 3.73 30.22 -2.47
N LYS A 301 3.78 31.56 -2.30
CA LYS A 301 4.68 32.19 -1.31
C LYS A 301 4.33 31.78 0.11
N VAL A 302 3.05 31.59 0.42
CA VAL A 302 2.60 31.10 1.73
C VAL A 302 3.07 29.65 1.95
N ARG A 303 2.94 28.78 0.96
CA ARG A 303 3.40 27.39 1.06
C ARG A 303 4.92 27.32 1.24
N GLN A 304 5.68 28.12 0.46
CA GLN A 304 7.13 28.24 0.60
C GLN A 304 7.54 28.79 1.99
N ALA A 305 6.82 29.77 2.51
CA ALA A 305 7.06 30.30 3.85
C ALA A 305 6.85 29.24 4.94
N LEU A 306 5.74 28.47 4.84
CA LEU A 306 5.45 27.38 5.77
C LEU A 306 6.53 26.28 5.69
N ALA A 307 7.05 25.98 4.50
CA ALA A 307 8.13 25.02 4.30
C ALA A 307 9.46 25.50 4.92
N LEU A 308 9.86 26.75 4.68
CA LEU A 308 11.08 27.35 5.23
C LEU A 308 11.08 27.43 6.77
N ALA A 309 9.90 27.46 7.37
CA ALA A 309 9.75 27.54 8.82
C ALA A 309 9.89 26.20 9.53
N VAL A 310 9.91 25.06 8.83
CA VAL A 310 9.97 23.73 9.43
C VAL A 310 11.41 23.23 9.56
N ASN A 311 11.82 22.92 10.78
CA ASN A 311 13.14 22.35 11.08
C ASN A 311 13.15 20.83 10.84
N LYS A 312 13.31 20.41 9.57
CA LYS A 312 13.33 18.99 9.20
C LYS A 312 14.41 18.17 9.92
N PRO A 313 15.68 18.63 10.04
CA PRO A 313 16.70 17.88 10.78
C PRO A 313 16.30 17.55 12.21
N ALA A 314 15.72 18.51 12.94
CA ALA A 314 15.24 18.28 14.30
C ALA A 314 14.08 17.27 14.35
N ILE A 315 13.17 17.29 13.36
CA ILE A 315 12.09 16.31 13.23
C ILE A 315 12.67 14.91 12.98
N ILE A 316 13.63 14.77 12.06
CA ILE A 316 14.26 13.48 11.76
C ILE A 316 14.92 12.88 13.01
N GLU A 317 15.64 13.67 13.76
CA GLU A 317 16.26 13.23 15.02
C GLU A 317 15.22 12.78 16.04
N ALA A 318 14.20 13.62 16.31
CA ALA A 318 13.23 13.42 17.39
C ALA A 318 12.15 12.38 17.09
N VAL A 319 11.87 12.10 15.80
CA VAL A 319 10.77 11.23 15.38
C VAL A 319 11.29 9.90 14.82
N PHE A 320 12.38 9.93 14.06
CA PHE A 320 12.89 8.74 13.37
C PHE A 320 14.03 8.03 14.10
N HIS A 321 14.73 8.69 15.04
CA HIS A 321 15.80 8.08 15.84
C HIS A 321 16.82 7.29 14.99
N GLY A 322 17.23 7.86 13.85
CA GLY A 322 18.17 7.23 12.91
C GLY A 322 17.52 6.31 11.87
N ALA A 323 16.21 6.08 11.92
CA ALA A 323 15.47 5.27 10.94
C ALA A 323 14.99 6.08 9.72
N GLY A 324 15.42 7.32 9.56
CA GLY A 324 15.02 8.20 8.46
C GLY A 324 16.08 9.18 8.07
N GLN A 325 15.95 9.75 6.88
CA GLN A 325 16.78 10.82 6.35
C GLN A 325 15.90 11.96 5.82
N PRO A 326 16.35 13.23 5.89
CA PRO A 326 15.60 14.35 5.33
C PRO A 326 15.34 14.15 3.84
N ALA A 327 14.09 14.31 3.41
CA ALA A 327 13.73 14.25 2.01
C ALA A 327 13.91 15.64 1.36
N LYS A 328 14.67 15.71 0.26
CA LYS A 328 14.81 16.90 -0.58
C LYS A 328 13.69 16.99 -1.62
N ASN A 329 13.25 15.84 -2.09
CA ASN A 329 12.28 15.70 -3.17
C ASN A 329 11.36 14.49 -2.96
N LEU A 330 10.46 14.26 -3.90
CA LEU A 330 9.45 13.21 -3.82
C LEU A 330 10.04 11.80 -3.87
N LEU A 331 11.03 11.57 -4.76
CA LEU A 331 11.59 10.24 -4.97
C LEU A 331 12.70 9.93 -3.95
N PRO A 332 12.70 8.72 -3.35
CA PRO A 332 13.82 8.25 -2.54
C PRO A 332 15.14 8.26 -3.35
N PRO A 333 16.30 8.48 -2.71
CA PRO A 333 17.59 8.49 -3.42
C PRO A 333 17.91 7.18 -4.16
N THR A 334 17.35 6.06 -3.73
CA THR A 334 17.51 4.73 -4.35
C THR A 334 16.58 4.49 -5.54
N GLN A 335 15.59 5.37 -5.74
CA GLN A 335 14.66 5.29 -6.86
C GLN A 335 15.29 5.91 -8.11
N TRP A 336 15.31 5.19 -9.23
CA TRP A 336 15.71 5.78 -10.49
C TRP A 336 14.84 7.00 -10.83
N GLY A 337 15.41 8.00 -11.49
CA GLY A 337 14.73 9.30 -11.73
C GLY A 337 14.81 10.30 -10.58
N SER A 338 15.35 9.90 -9.41
CA SER A 338 15.58 10.84 -8.31
C SER A 338 16.56 11.95 -8.72
N ASN A 339 16.24 13.21 -8.38
CA ASN A 339 17.07 14.37 -8.69
C ASN A 339 18.03 14.70 -7.53
N ALA A 340 19.24 14.14 -7.59
CA ALA A 340 20.26 14.39 -6.58
C ALA A 340 20.78 15.84 -6.54
N GLN A 341 20.62 16.59 -7.64
CA GLN A 341 21.10 17.97 -7.79
C GLN A 341 20.15 19.01 -7.14
N LEU A 342 18.92 18.59 -6.84
CA LEU A 342 17.95 19.50 -6.22
C LEU A 342 18.36 19.79 -4.78
N GLU A 343 18.48 21.09 -4.45
CA GLU A 343 18.73 21.54 -3.09
C GLU A 343 17.43 21.60 -2.28
N ASP A 344 17.53 21.32 -1.00
CA ASP A 344 16.38 21.41 -0.09
C ASP A 344 16.13 22.85 0.34
N TYR A 345 14.91 23.16 0.77
CA TYR A 345 14.60 24.43 1.43
C TYR A 345 15.33 24.48 2.78
N PRO A 346 16.17 25.51 3.01
CA PRO A 346 16.85 25.68 4.29
C PRO A 346 15.83 26.06 5.38
N TYR A 347 16.08 25.64 6.61
CA TYR A 347 15.32 26.15 7.75
C TYR A 347 15.65 27.63 7.96
N SER A 348 14.71 28.51 7.68
CA SER A 348 14.85 29.96 7.79
C SER A 348 13.54 30.65 8.17
N PRO A 349 13.23 30.75 9.48
CA PRO A 349 12.06 31.48 9.96
C PRO A 349 12.03 32.94 9.54
N GLU A 350 13.20 33.60 9.42
CA GLU A 350 13.34 35.00 8.98
C GLU A 350 12.86 35.15 7.53
N ARG A 351 13.33 34.31 6.63
CA ARG A 351 12.88 34.31 5.23
C ARG A 351 11.40 33.95 5.11
N ALA A 352 10.93 33.02 5.93
CA ALA A 352 9.52 32.67 6.01
C ALA A 352 8.64 33.88 6.37
N LYS A 353 9.02 34.66 7.38
CA LYS A 353 8.32 35.91 7.76
C LYS A 353 8.29 36.92 6.61
N GLN A 354 9.40 37.09 5.89
CA GLN A 354 9.45 37.99 4.73
C GLN A 354 8.44 37.57 3.65
N LEU A 355 8.39 36.27 3.31
CA LEU A 355 7.43 35.75 2.33
C LEU A 355 5.98 35.93 2.78
N LEU A 356 5.68 35.77 4.09
CA LEU A 356 4.34 36.04 4.61
C LEU A 356 4.00 37.53 4.54
N GLN A 357 4.94 38.43 4.80
CA GLN A 357 4.76 39.89 4.61
C GLN A 357 4.48 40.21 3.13
N GLU A 358 5.28 39.66 2.20
CA GLU A 358 5.07 39.80 0.76
C GLU A 358 3.70 39.28 0.28
N ALA A 359 3.17 38.28 0.97
CA ALA A 359 1.84 37.70 0.73
C ALA A 359 0.69 38.45 1.41
N GLY A 360 1.00 39.54 2.17
CA GLY A 360 0.00 40.31 2.92
C GLY A 360 -0.46 39.66 4.23
N LEU A 361 0.29 38.68 4.74
CA LEU A 361 -0.03 37.87 5.93
C LEU A 361 0.99 38.06 7.07
N GLY A 362 1.67 39.20 7.12
CA GLY A 362 2.68 39.49 8.15
C GLY A 362 2.19 39.48 9.59
N GLN A 363 0.88 39.55 9.82
CA GLN A 363 0.26 39.41 11.15
C GLN A 363 -0.01 37.94 11.54
N GLY A 364 0.34 36.99 10.66
CA GLY A 364 0.05 35.58 10.85
C GLY A 364 -1.41 35.22 10.56
N PHE A 365 -1.74 33.95 10.74
CA PHE A 365 -3.10 33.40 10.50
C PHE A 365 -3.29 32.07 11.24
N ASP A 366 -4.55 31.62 11.31
CA ASP A 366 -4.91 30.33 11.86
C ASP A 366 -4.97 29.29 10.76
N ILE A 367 -4.53 28.05 11.06
CA ILE A 367 -4.51 26.94 10.11
C ILE A 367 -4.73 25.63 10.84
N ASP A 368 -5.38 24.65 10.21
CA ASP A 368 -5.41 23.29 10.72
C ASP A 368 -4.20 22.47 10.22
N LEU A 369 -3.70 21.61 11.08
CA LEU A 369 -2.62 20.67 10.83
C LEU A 369 -3.11 19.27 11.20
N TRP A 370 -3.42 18.49 10.18
CA TRP A 370 -3.96 17.16 10.40
C TRP A 370 -2.84 16.14 10.59
N ALA A 371 -2.91 15.39 11.69
CA ALA A 371 -1.96 14.35 12.06
C ALA A 371 -2.62 12.99 11.92
N MET A 372 -2.00 12.10 11.15
CA MET A 372 -2.48 10.74 10.95
C MET A 372 -2.41 9.93 12.27
N PRO A 373 -3.41 9.09 12.57
CA PRO A 373 -3.48 8.34 13.83
C PRO A 373 -2.66 7.05 13.83
N VAL A 374 -2.19 6.61 12.65
CA VAL A 374 -1.47 5.35 12.46
C VAL A 374 0.03 5.58 12.25
N GLN A 375 0.82 4.60 12.65
CA GLN A 375 2.24 4.58 12.37
C GLN A 375 2.49 4.06 10.96
N ARG A 376 3.48 4.68 10.29
CA ARG A 376 4.01 4.26 9.00
C ARG A 376 5.53 4.41 9.01
N PRO A 377 6.28 3.68 8.16
CA PRO A 377 7.72 3.87 8.05
C PRO A 377 8.09 5.32 7.81
N TYR A 378 7.38 5.98 6.90
CA TYR A 378 7.60 7.37 6.54
C TYR A 378 7.07 8.39 7.58
N ASN A 379 6.35 7.94 8.61
CA ASN A 379 5.92 8.75 9.75
C ASN A 379 5.64 7.87 10.98
N PRO A 380 6.66 7.56 11.78
CA PRO A 380 6.51 6.68 12.95
C PRO A 380 5.79 7.35 14.13
N ASN A 381 5.69 8.69 14.15
CA ASN A 381 4.97 9.43 15.19
C ASN A 381 4.43 10.76 14.66
N ALA A 382 3.29 10.71 13.98
CA ALA A 382 2.69 11.89 13.37
C ALA A 382 2.25 12.95 14.37
N LYS A 383 1.82 12.55 15.57
CA LYS A 383 1.47 13.49 16.64
C LYS A 383 2.69 14.33 17.05
N ARG A 384 3.81 13.66 17.33
CA ARG A 384 5.06 14.35 17.70
C ARG A 384 5.56 15.26 16.57
N MET A 385 5.50 14.79 15.34
CA MET A 385 5.86 15.57 14.16
C MET A 385 4.97 16.82 14.04
N ALA A 386 3.66 16.69 14.20
CA ALA A 386 2.72 17.81 14.15
C ALA A 386 2.99 18.83 15.27
N GLU A 387 3.26 18.39 16.49
CA GLU A 387 3.62 19.26 17.62
C GLU A 387 4.88 20.08 17.34
N MET A 388 5.89 19.49 16.70
CA MET A 388 7.13 20.19 16.31
C MET A 388 6.87 21.21 15.20
N ILE A 389 6.10 20.85 14.18
CA ILE A 389 5.70 21.78 13.10
C ILE A 389 4.86 22.93 13.67
N GLN A 390 3.92 22.65 14.55
CA GLN A 390 3.11 23.67 15.24
C GLN A 390 4.01 24.69 15.98
N ALA A 391 5.00 24.18 16.74
CA ALA A 391 5.95 25.03 17.45
C ALA A 391 6.83 25.87 16.52
N ASP A 392 7.24 25.32 15.39
CA ASP A 392 8.02 26.03 14.38
C ASP A 392 7.18 27.11 13.69
N TRP A 393 5.96 26.82 13.30
CA TRP A 393 5.06 27.78 12.68
C TRP A 393 4.66 28.93 13.61
N ALA A 394 4.56 28.67 14.92
CA ALA A 394 4.31 29.70 15.91
C ALA A 394 5.39 30.81 15.90
N LYS A 395 6.65 30.47 15.58
CA LYS A 395 7.76 31.43 15.48
C LYS A 395 7.58 32.45 14.34
N ILE A 396 6.75 32.13 13.36
CA ILE A 396 6.44 33.01 12.23
C ILE A 396 5.01 33.57 12.28
N GLY A 397 4.34 33.46 13.44
CA GLY A 397 3.01 34.00 13.67
C GLY A 397 1.85 33.11 13.16
N VAL A 398 2.12 31.91 12.69
CA VAL A 398 1.10 30.98 12.21
C VAL A 398 0.63 30.08 13.37
N ARG A 399 -0.66 30.10 13.66
CA ARG A 399 -1.27 29.37 14.76
C ARG A 399 -1.94 28.10 14.25
N ALA A 400 -1.23 26.99 14.35
CA ALA A 400 -1.73 25.70 13.89
C ALA A 400 -2.57 25.01 14.96
N LYS A 401 -3.73 24.46 14.56
CA LYS A 401 -4.55 23.56 15.37
C LYS A 401 -4.34 22.13 14.89
N ILE A 402 -3.84 21.27 15.77
CA ILE A 402 -3.66 19.85 15.45
C ILE A 402 -5.01 19.14 15.48
N VAL A 403 -5.32 18.38 14.40
CA VAL A 403 -6.56 17.65 14.22
C VAL A 403 -6.22 16.20 13.86
N THR A 404 -6.99 15.25 14.37
CA THR A 404 -6.87 13.83 14.02
C THR A 404 -8.26 13.17 14.03
N PHE A 405 -8.39 12.06 13.26
CA PHE A 405 -9.60 11.25 13.17
C PHE A 405 -9.20 9.77 13.19
N GLU A 406 -10.14 8.85 13.29
CA GLU A 406 -9.90 7.45 13.00
C GLU A 406 -9.37 7.30 11.55
N TRP A 407 -8.54 6.28 11.28
CA TRP A 407 -7.76 6.22 10.03
C TRP A 407 -8.60 6.21 8.76
N GLY A 408 -9.65 5.40 8.71
CA GLY A 408 -10.53 5.37 7.54
C GLY A 408 -11.28 6.69 7.33
N GLU A 409 -11.75 7.31 8.43
CA GLU A 409 -12.37 8.63 8.42
C GLU A 409 -11.36 9.71 8.01
N TYR A 410 -10.14 9.66 8.52
CA TYR A 410 -9.04 10.56 8.14
C TYR A 410 -8.82 10.58 6.63
N LEU A 411 -8.68 9.40 6.03
CA LEU A 411 -8.49 9.25 4.58
C LEU A 411 -9.69 9.77 3.78
N GLN A 412 -10.91 9.45 4.20
CA GLN A 412 -12.12 9.91 3.51
C GLN A 412 -12.26 11.44 3.56
N ARG A 413 -11.99 12.05 4.70
CA ARG A 413 -12.04 13.53 4.86
C ARG A 413 -10.94 14.23 4.06
N ILE A 414 -9.74 13.65 3.98
CA ILE A 414 -8.65 14.13 3.11
C ILE A 414 -9.09 14.07 1.64
N LYS A 415 -9.69 12.94 1.23
CA LYS A 415 -10.22 12.77 -0.12
C LYS A 415 -11.28 13.83 -0.45
N ASN A 416 -12.11 14.20 0.51
CA ASN A 416 -13.10 15.27 0.38
C ASN A 416 -12.48 16.68 0.39
N GLY A 417 -11.18 16.83 0.71
CA GLY A 417 -10.49 18.12 0.77
C GLY A 417 -10.91 18.98 1.97
N GLU A 418 -11.29 18.38 3.10
CA GLU A 418 -11.74 19.10 4.28
C GLU A 418 -10.59 19.82 5.00
N HIS A 419 -9.37 19.23 4.98
CA HIS A 419 -8.16 19.75 5.61
C HIS A 419 -7.61 21.00 4.92
N GLN A 420 -6.83 21.81 5.66
CA GLN A 420 -5.92 22.80 5.08
C GLN A 420 -4.53 22.20 4.89
N THR A 421 -3.95 21.63 5.95
CA THR A 421 -2.70 20.87 5.83
C THR A 421 -2.83 19.48 6.44
N ALA A 422 -2.09 18.50 5.90
CA ALA A 422 -2.15 17.14 6.39
C ALA A 422 -0.82 16.42 6.26
N LEU A 423 -0.43 15.75 7.35
CA LEU A 423 0.67 14.79 7.32
C LEU A 423 0.20 13.54 6.59
N MET A 424 0.88 13.22 5.50
CA MET A 424 0.61 12.08 4.64
C MET A 424 1.93 11.43 4.22
N GLY A 425 1.84 10.40 3.45
CA GLY A 425 2.98 9.77 2.84
C GLY A 425 2.57 8.70 1.85
N TRP A 426 3.55 8.12 1.21
CA TRP A 426 3.37 7.10 0.19
C TRP A 426 4.48 6.06 0.25
N THR A 427 4.13 4.82 0.02
CA THR A 427 5.06 3.76 -0.36
C THR A 427 4.68 3.34 -1.77
N THR A 428 5.62 3.33 -2.70
CA THR A 428 5.32 2.93 -4.08
C THR A 428 4.76 1.50 -4.12
N ALA A 429 3.84 1.26 -5.04
CA ALA A 429 3.26 -0.06 -5.24
C ALA A 429 3.88 -0.83 -6.43
N ASN A 430 4.77 -0.17 -7.17
CA ASN A 430 5.63 -0.73 -8.21
C ASN A 430 6.99 -0.02 -8.20
N GLY A 431 7.94 -0.46 -9.01
CA GLY A 431 9.27 0.12 -9.07
C GLY A 431 9.41 1.30 -10.06
N ASP A 432 8.31 1.84 -10.59
CA ASP A 432 8.33 2.97 -11.52
C ASP A 432 8.13 4.30 -10.78
N PRO A 433 8.90 5.37 -11.10
CA PRO A 433 8.70 6.69 -10.52
C PRO A 433 7.29 7.24 -10.70
N ASP A 434 6.59 6.89 -11.79
CA ASP A 434 5.24 7.34 -12.04
C ASP A 434 4.30 7.05 -10.86
N ASN A 435 4.54 5.97 -10.13
CA ASN A 435 3.72 5.60 -8.98
C ASN A 435 3.84 6.56 -7.78
N PHE A 436 4.80 7.47 -7.78
CA PHE A 436 4.85 8.58 -6.85
C PHE A 436 4.13 9.83 -7.41
N PHE A 437 4.35 10.13 -8.69
CA PHE A 437 3.82 11.36 -9.30
C PHE A 437 2.32 11.23 -9.65
N GLY A 438 1.95 10.15 -10.31
CA GLY A 438 0.61 9.92 -10.83
C GLY A 438 -0.47 9.97 -9.75
N PRO A 439 -0.45 9.05 -8.76
CA PRO A 439 -1.48 8.99 -7.73
C PRO A 439 -1.52 10.21 -6.81
N LEU A 440 -0.40 10.90 -6.59
CA LEU A 440 -0.27 11.92 -5.55
C LEU A 440 -0.44 13.35 -6.05
N PHE A 441 -0.05 13.67 -7.31
CA PHE A 441 0.10 15.07 -7.72
C PHE A 441 -0.45 15.40 -9.11
N THR A 442 -0.95 14.44 -9.89
CA THR A 442 -1.61 14.73 -11.17
C THR A 442 -3.01 15.30 -10.97
N CYS A 443 -3.53 15.95 -12.01
CA CYS A 443 -4.92 16.45 -12.01
C CYS A 443 -5.94 15.30 -11.96
N ALA A 444 -5.64 14.16 -12.56
CA ALA A 444 -6.49 12.97 -12.53
C ALA A 444 -6.65 12.41 -11.10
N SER A 445 -5.67 12.64 -10.22
CA SER A 445 -5.67 12.14 -8.84
C SER A 445 -6.41 13.02 -7.82
N LEU A 446 -7.03 14.14 -8.23
CA LEU A 446 -7.73 15.08 -7.33
C LEU A 446 -8.85 14.43 -6.50
N GLY A 447 -9.59 13.50 -7.08
CA GLY A 447 -10.63 12.72 -6.40
C GLY A 447 -10.09 11.52 -5.64
N GLY A 448 -8.77 11.32 -5.61
CA GLY A 448 -8.08 10.18 -5.02
C GLY A 448 -7.07 10.56 -3.97
N SER A 449 -5.82 10.11 -4.14
CA SER A 449 -4.74 10.26 -3.16
C SER A 449 -4.01 11.61 -3.19
N ASN A 450 -4.39 12.53 -4.09
CA ASN A 450 -3.83 13.88 -4.16
C ASN A 450 -4.31 14.74 -2.96
N SER A 451 -3.63 14.59 -1.85
CA SER A 451 -3.94 15.33 -0.61
C SER A 451 -3.59 16.82 -0.70
N ALA A 452 -2.71 17.22 -1.61
CA ALA A 452 -2.43 18.63 -1.87
C ALA A 452 -3.55 19.33 -2.66
N LYS A 453 -4.48 18.58 -3.24
CA LYS A 453 -5.53 19.08 -4.15
C LYS A 453 -4.95 19.98 -5.25
N TRP A 454 -3.71 19.70 -5.64
CA TRP A 454 -2.93 20.46 -6.59
C TRP A 454 -3.12 19.93 -8.00
N CYS A 455 -3.35 20.83 -8.95
CA CYS A 455 -3.46 20.53 -10.37
C CYS A 455 -2.72 21.62 -11.17
N TYR A 456 -1.50 21.31 -11.58
CA TYR A 456 -0.65 22.21 -12.34
C TYR A 456 -0.42 21.62 -13.74
N LYS A 457 -1.05 22.20 -14.74
CA LYS A 457 -1.10 21.66 -16.11
C LYS A 457 0.29 21.37 -16.74
N PRO A 458 1.33 22.23 -16.59
CA PRO A 458 2.64 21.89 -17.13
C PRO A 458 3.26 20.63 -16.51
N PHE A 459 3.05 20.40 -15.21
CA PHE A 459 3.47 19.18 -14.53
C PHE A 459 2.68 17.97 -15.02
N ASP A 460 1.36 18.10 -15.10
CA ASP A 460 0.44 17.04 -15.56
C ASP A 460 0.82 16.54 -16.97
N GLN A 461 1.08 17.47 -17.89
CA GLN A 461 1.54 17.17 -19.25
C GLN A 461 2.91 16.49 -19.27
N LEU A 462 3.85 16.92 -18.43
CA LEU A 462 5.18 16.32 -18.34
C LEU A 462 5.12 14.86 -17.84
N ILE A 463 4.26 14.59 -16.83
CA ILE A 463 4.07 13.22 -16.33
C ILE A 463 3.43 12.34 -17.41
N LEU A 464 2.44 12.84 -18.14
CA LEU A 464 1.85 12.10 -19.26
C LEU A 464 2.88 11.78 -20.35
N GLN A 465 3.71 12.75 -20.74
CA GLN A 465 4.81 12.51 -21.69
C GLN A 465 5.81 11.46 -21.19
N ALA A 466 6.14 11.47 -19.88
CA ALA A 466 7.01 10.47 -19.31
C ALA A 466 6.42 9.06 -19.33
N ARG A 467 5.09 8.91 -19.23
CA ARG A 467 4.39 7.63 -19.38
C ARG A 467 4.44 7.10 -20.81
N GLU A 468 4.37 7.99 -21.79
CA GLU A 468 4.37 7.63 -23.23
C GLU A 468 5.79 7.36 -23.78
N GLU A 469 6.83 7.83 -23.10
CA GLU A 469 8.23 7.69 -23.52
C GLU A 469 8.80 6.32 -23.12
N ASN A 470 9.39 5.59 -24.08
CA ASN A 470 10.02 4.30 -23.84
C ASN A 470 11.53 4.40 -23.57
N ASP A 471 12.15 5.53 -23.91
CA ASP A 471 13.59 5.75 -23.60
C ASP A 471 13.77 6.07 -22.11
N HIS A 472 14.46 5.17 -21.40
CA HIS A 472 14.67 5.28 -19.97
C HIS A 472 15.40 6.57 -19.56
N ALA A 473 16.39 7.02 -20.35
CA ALA A 473 17.15 8.24 -20.02
C ALA A 473 16.29 9.50 -20.17
N LYS A 474 15.44 9.54 -21.20
CA LYS A 474 14.49 10.64 -21.40
C LYS A 474 13.43 10.66 -20.30
N ARG A 475 12.86 9.49 -19.93
CA ARG A 475 11.93 9.39 -18.79
C ARG A 475 12.57 9.89 -17.51
N MET A 476 13.80 9.48 -17.24
CA MET A 476 14.57 9.94 -16.07
C MET A 476 14.69 11.47 -16.04
N ALA A 477 15.05 12.10 -17.15
CA ALA A 477 15.16 13.56 -17.25
C ALA A 477 13.81 14.25 -17.00
N MET A 478 12.71 13.71 -17.52
CA MET A 478 11.35 14.23 -17.29
C MET A 478 10.96 14.18 -15.82
N TYR A 479 11.22 13.07 -15.12
CA TYR A 479 10.94 12.96 -13.68
C TYR A 479 11.83 13.87 -12.84
N GLN A 480 13.09 14.10 -13.23
CA GLN A 480 13.95 15.10 -12.57
C GLN A 480 13.41 16.51 -12.74
N GLN A 481 12.93 16.86 -13.94
CA GLN A 481 12.27 18.15 -14.20
C GLN A 481 10.96 18.30 -13.39
N ALA A 482 10.16 17.25 -13.28
CA ALA A 482 8.94 17.25 -12.47
C ALA A 482 9.23 17.56 -11.00
N GLN A 483 10.31 17.03 -10.44
CA GLN A 483 10.75 17.35 -9.07
C GLN A 483 11.13 18.82 -8.90
N VAL A 484 11.75 19.45 -9.90
CA VAL A 484 12.01 20.90 -9.89
C VAL A 484 10.70 21.69 -9.87
N MET A 485 9.74 21.33 -10.71
CA MET A 485 8.40 21.97 -10.71
C MET A 485 7.71 21.86 -9.35
N MET A 486 7.77 20.68 -8.73
CA MET A 486 7.20 20.47 -7.38
C MET A 486 7.90 21.31 -6.32
N HIS A 487 9.22 21.41 -6.38
CA HIS A 487 9.99 22.27 -5.49
C HIS A 487 9.55 23.72 -5.62
N ASP A 488 9.44 24.26 -6.83
CA ASP A 488 9.06 25.66 -7.07
C ASP A 488 7.61 25.95 -6.69
N GLN A 489 6.69 25.03 -6.95
CA GLN A 489 5.26 25.18 -6.67
C GLN A 489 4.87 24.80 -5.24
N MET A 490 5.70 24.06 -4.54
CA MET A 490 5.52 23.62 -3.14
C MET A 490 4.10 23.10 -2.83
N PRO A 491 3.57 22.09 -3.56
CA PRO A 491 2.28 21.51 -3.20
C PRO A 491 2.34 20.74 -1.88
N ALA A 492 3.52 20.26 -1.51
CA ALA A 492 3.78 19.58 -0.26
C ALA A 492 5.24 19.77 0.16
N LEU A 493 5.47 19.85 1.47
CA LEU A 493 6.81 19.79 2.04
C LEU A 493 7.23 18.33 2.19
N MET A 494 8.23 17.89 1.43
CA MET A 494 8.84 16.57 1.59
C MET A 494 9.62 16.54 2.90
N ILE A 495 9.34 15.57 3.78
CA ILE A 495 9.92 15.52 5.13
C ILE A 495 10.98 14.44 5.24
N ALA A 496 10.62 13.19 4.95
CA ALA A 496 11.51 12.06 5.22
C ALA A 496 11.37 10.92 4.21
N HIS A 497 12.48 10.31 3.86
CA HIS A 497 12.55 8.93 3.40
C HIS A 497 13.03 8.05 4.57
N SER A 498 12.49 6.85 4.71
CA SER A 498 12.83 6.02 5.87
C SER A 498 13.32 4.62 5.50
N THR A 499 14.04 4.02 6.43
CA THR A 499 14.33 2.60 6.45
C THR A 499 13.14 1.86 7.06
N ILE A 500 12.75 0.76 6.44
CA ILE A 500 11.73 -0.15 6.96
C ILE A 500 12.40 -1.10 7.93
N PHE A 501 11.81 -1.26 9.11
CA PHE A 501 12.24 -2.25 10.11
C PHE A 501 11.07 -3.16 10.44
N GLU A 502 11.34 -4.47 10.43
CA GLU A 502 10.36 -5.48 10.79
C GLU A 502 10.97 -6.48 11.78
N PRO A 503 10.63 -6.36 13.06
CA PRO A 503 10.99 -7.35 14.05
C PRO A 503 10.21 -8.64 13.85
N VAL A 504 10.92 -9.74 13.72
CA VAL A 504 10.39 -11.07 13.42
C VAL A 504 10.97 -12.05 14.43
N ARG A 505 10.18 -13.00 14.89
CA ARG A 505 10.69 -14.08 15.74
C ARG A 505 11.59 -15.01 14.94
N LYS A 506 12.65 -15.54 15.58
CA LYS A 506 13.67 -16.37 14.90
C LYS A 506 13.14 -17.69 14.35
N GLU A 507 12.04 -18.21 14.90
CA GLU A 507 11.36 -19.39 14.37
C GLU A 507 10.66 -19.16 13.02
N VAL A 508 10.44 -17.91 12.61
CA VAL A 508 9.86 -17.56 11.30
C VAL A 508 10.94 -17.66 10.24
N LYS A 509 10.72 -18.48 9.22
CA LYS A 509 11.62 -18.65 8.09
C LYS A 509 10.93 -18.28 6.77
N GLY A 510 11.70 -17.80 5.81
CA GLY A 510 11.20 -17.43 4.49
C GLY A 510 10.37 -16.14 4.46
N TYR A 511 10.35 -15.37 5.56
CA TYR A 511 9.80 -14.03 5.55
C TYR A 511 10.82 -13.05 4.97
N GLU A 512 10.36 -12.15 4.10
CA GLU A 512 11.18 -11.11 3.48
C GLU A 512 10.43 -9.78 3.53
N ILE A 513 11.17 -8.69 3.78
CA ILE A 513 10.60 -7.34 3.69
C ILE A 513 10.29 -7.03 2.22
N ASP A 514 9.04 -6.78 1.92
CA ASP A 514 8.59 -6.31 0.62
C ASP A 514 8.93 -4.81 0.45
N PRO A 515 9.61 -4.39 -0.64
CA PRO A 515 9.98 -2.99 -0.84
C PRO A 515 8.77 -2.06 -1.02
N PHE A 516 7.61 -2.62 -1.34
CA PHE A 516 6.34 -1.91 -1.48
C PHE A 516 5.52 -1.87 -0.19
N GLY A 517 6.11 -2.31 0.93
CA GLY A 517 5.49 -2.27 2.25
C GLY A 517 4.33 -3.25 2.46
N LYS A 518 4.25 -4.33 1.65
CA LYS A 518 3.28 -5.41 1.84
C LYS A 518 3.85 -6.48 2.77
N HIS A 519 2.98 -7.15 3.52
CA HIS A 519 3.36 -8.26 4.37
C HIS A 519 2.91 -9.58 3.72
N ILE A 520 3.86 -10.33 3.15
CA ILE A 520 3.62 -11.52 2.31
C ILE A 520 4.01 -12.78 3.07
N PHE A 521 3.08 -13.72 3.23
CA PHE A 521 3.28 -14.91 4.08
C PHE A 521 3.27 -16.23 3.32
N LYS A 522 3.12 -16.24 1.98
CA LYS A 522 2.96 -17.47 1.19
C LYS A 522 4.12 -18.44 1.30
N GLN A 523 5.35 -17.93 1.51
CA GLN A 523 6.59 -18.72 1.60
C GLN A 523 6.99 -19.03 3.05
N VAL A 524 6.29 -18.43 4.03
CA VAL A 524 6.69 -18.48 5.43
C VAL A 524 6.45 -19.86 6.02
N SER A 525 7.41 -20.31 6.85
CA SER A 525 7.28 -21.48 7.70
C SER A 525 7.69 -21.16 9.13
N LEU A 526 7.23 -21.97 10.06
CA LEU A 526 7.64 -21.92 11.46
C LEU A 526 8.53 -23.12 11.77
N GLU A 527 9.76 -22.87 12.18
CA GLU A 527 10.67 -23.89 12.71
C GLU A 527 10.53 -23.95 14.24
N LYS A 528 10.49 -25.17 14.78
CA LYS A 528 10.39 -25.40 16.24
C LYS A 528 11.76 -25.36 16.89
#